data_9937a263149fd497e173c6e8bc2e5ab0
#
_entry.id   9937a263149fd497e173c6e8bc2e5ab0
#
_cell.length_a   1.000
_cell.length_b   1.000
_cell.length_c   1.000
_cell.angle_alpha   90.00
_cell.angle_beta   90.00
_cell.angle_gamma   90.00
#
_symmetry.space_group_name_H-M   'P 1'
#
loop_
_entity.id
_entity.type
_entity.pdbx_description
1 polymer ?
#
loop_
_entity_poly.entity_id
_entity_poly.type
_entity_poly.pdbx_seq_one_letter_code
_entity_poly.pdbx_strand_id
1 'polypeptide(L)'
;MLSPEILEYYERGGERERLTAGAGRLEFLRTWDVLTRTLPPAPARVLDVGGATGVYARPLAEAGHRVHVIDPVPEHVAAAGALDGVTAEVGDARDLPERDASADAALLLGPLYHLPDRADRVAAWREAARVVRPGGVVVGAVISRFASLIDGVAKGYFAEPGFVSIVDRALGDGVHRNDGSVRQWFTSAYFHHPDEPAAEALEAGLTGVRTVAVEGPVWMTGPRLTEFLADPRLTGVMLDMLRRIEDEPSVLGASGHLLTIARRHA
;
A
#
# COMPACT_ATOMS: atom_id res chain seq x y z
N MET A 1 -6.73 9.53 14.37
CA MET A 1 -7.58 8.32 14.50
C MET A 1 -8.26 8.07 13.16
N LEU A 2 -8.33 6.81 12.72
CA LEU A 2 -9.11 6.43 11.54
C LEU A 2 -10.59 6.75 11.76
N SER A 3 -11.34 7.02 10.68
CA SER A 3 -12.78 7.22 10.80
C SER A 3 -13.47 5.91 11.22
N PRO A 4 -14.63 5.99 11.94
CA PRO A 4 -15.37 4.80 12.36
C PRO A 4 -15.71 3.84 11.21
N GLU A 5 -16.01 4.36 10.02
CA GLU A 5 -16.34 3.59 8.82
C GLU A 5 -15.15 2.73 8.34
N ILE A 6 -13.93 3.27 8.43
CA ILE A 6 -12.71 2.54 8.06
C ILE A 6 -12.42 1.45 9.09
N LEU A 7 -12.55 1.75 10.39
CA LEU A 7 -12.38 0.76 11.46
C LEU A 7 -13.37 -0.39 11.29
N GLU A 8 -14.65 -0.11 11.12
CA GLU A 8 -15.70 -1.13 10.91
C GLU A 8 -15.44 -1.99 9.66
N TYR A 9 -14.91 -1.40 8.58
CA TYR A 9 -14.54 -2.15 7.37
C TYR A 9 -13.48 -3.21 7.67
N TYR A 10 -12.44 -2.86 8.42
CA TYR A 10 -11.35 -3.77 8.78
C TYR A 10 -11.73 -4.80 9.86
N GLU A 11 -12.54 -4.43 10.84
CA GLU A 11 -13.07 -5.36 11.87
C GLU A 11 -13.88 -6.50 11.25
N ARG A 12 -14.56 -6.26 10.12
CA ARG A 12 -15.30 -7.28 9.38
C ARG A 12 -14.40 -8.29 8.64
N GLY A 13 -13.09 -8.07 8.59
CA GLY A 13 -12.10 -8.94 7.94
C GLY A 13 -12.17 -8.97 6.41
N GLY A 14 -11.36 -9.84 5.79
CA GLY A 14 -11.33 -10.05 4.33
C GLY A 14 -10.09 -9.49 3.62
N GLU A 15 -9.33 -8.60 4.23
CA GLU A 15 -8.12 -8.03 3.62
C GLU A 15 -7.04 -9.10 3.37
N ARG A 16 -6.91 -10.04 4.31
CA ARG A 16 -5.95 -11.16 4.17
C ARG A 16 -6.27 -12.05 2.97
N GLU A 17 -7.56 -12.29 2.70
CA GLU A 17 -8.01 -13.11 1.58
C GLU A 17 -7.88 -12.37 0.25
N ARG A 18 -8.02 -11.04 0.25
CA ARG A 18 -7.91 -10.19 -0.94
C ARG A 18 -6.58 -10.39 -1.67
N LEU A 19 -5.48 -10.55 -0.95
CA LEU A 19 -4.13 -10.69 -1.52
C LEU A 19 -3.77 -12.14 -1.91
N THR A 20 -4.71 -13.08 -1.84
CA THR A 20 -4.45 -14.49 -2.15
C THR A 20 -4.80 -14.91 -3.58
N ALA A 21 -5.64 -14.14 -4.30
CA ALA A 21 -6.14 -14.50 -5.62
C ALA A 21 -6.23 -13.30 -6.58
N GLY A 22 -6.26 -13.59 -7.88
CA GLY A 22 -6.48 -12.61 -8.94
C GLY A 22 -5.55 -11.38 -8.88
N ALA A 23 -6.12 -10.20 -9.05
CA ALA A 23 -5.38 -8.94 -9.02
C ALA A 23 -4.69 -8.69 -7.67
N GLY A 24 -5.32 -9.06 -6.55
CA GLY A 24 -4.70 -8.95 -5.23
C GLY A 24 -3.46 -9.84 -5.08
N ARG A 25 -3.46 -11.04 -5.67
CA ARG A 25 -2.26 -11.87 -5.68
C ARG A 25 -1.13 -11.23 -6.49
N LEU A 26 -1.43 -10.60 -7.62
CA LEU A 26 -0.45 -9.85 -8.39
C LEU A 26 0.09 -8.66 -7.59
N GLU A 27 -0.78 -7.90 -6.93
CA GLU A 27 -0.42 -6.81 -6.03
C GLU A 27 0.59 -7.27 -4.97
N PHE A 28 0.29 -8.38 -4.27
CA PHE A 28 1.20 -8.95 -3.28
C PHE A 28 2.56 -9.30 -3.88
N LEU A 29 2.59 -10.05 -4.99
CA LEU A 29 3.83 -10.50 -5.63
C LEU A 29 4.69 -9.33 -6.12
N ARG A 30 4.06 -8.30 -6.69
CA ARG A 30 4.76 -7.11 -7.16
C ARG A 30 5.27 -6.24 -6.02
N THR A 31 4.45 -6.03 -5.00
CA THR A 31 4.90 -5.30 -3.79
C THR A 31 6.07 -6.03 -3.14
N TRP A 32 5.98 -7.34 -2.98
CA TRP A 32 7.08 -8.15 -2.46
C TRP A 32 8.35 -8.05 -3.31
N ASP A 33 8.22 -8.11 -4.63
CA ASP A 33 9.33 -7.92 -5.57
C ASP A 33 10.01 -6.55 -5.40
N VAL A 34 9.24 -5.48 -5.27
CA VAL A 34 9.78 -4.13 -5.05
C VAL A 34 10.47 -4.05 -3.69
N LEU A 35 9.86 -4.59 -2.62
CA LEU A 35 10.43 -4.58 -1.28
C LEU A 35 11.78 -5.32 -1.23
N THR A 36 11.86 -6.51 -1.81
CA THR A 36 13.11 -7.31 -1.80
C THR A 36 14.26 -6.67 -2.56
N ARG A 37 13.97 -5.84 -3.58
CA ARG A 37 14.97 -5.09 -4.33
C ARG A 37 15.36 -3.74 -3.68
N THR A 38 14.55 -3.25 -2.76
CA THR A 38 14.64 -1.88 -2.23
C THR A 38 15.14 -1.84 -0.80
N LEU A 39 14.71 -2.79 0.03
CA LEU A 39 15.11 -2.87 1.42
C LEU A 39 16.59 -3.18 1.59
N PRO A 40 17.23 -2.71 2.66
CA PRO A 40 18.59 -3.13 2.98
C PRO A 40 18.64 -4.66 3.22
N PRO A 41 19.81 -5.29 3.05
CA PRO A 41 19.94 -6.72 3.33
C PRO A 41 19.64 -7.05 4.80
N ALA A 42 19.12 -8.25 5.03
CA ALA A 42 18.88 -8.76 6.37
C ALA A 42 20.22 -9.00 7.12
N PRO A 43 20.24 -8.83 8.45
CA PRO A 43 19.14 -8.38 9.30
C PRO A 43 18.98 -6.86 9.31
N ALA A 44 17.81 -6.35 8.98
CA ALA A 44 17.45 -4.96 9.10
C ALA A 44 16.24 -4.79 10.03
N ARG A 45 16.14 -3.65 10.74
CA ARG A 45 14.94 -3.29 11.48
C ARG A 45 13.96 -2.59 10.54
N VAL A 46 12.81 -3.21 10.31
CA VAL A 46 11.76 -2.72 9.43
C VAL A 46 10.53 -2.38 10.26
N LEU A 47 10.02 -1.16 10.13
CA LEU A 47 8.72 -0.76 10.67
C LEU A 47 7.67 -0.96 9.60
N ASP A 48 6.61 -1.71 9.90
CA ASP A 48 5.46 -1.95 9.02
C ASP A 48 4.26 -1.17 9.59
N VAL A 49 4.10 0.08 9.11
CA VAL A 49 3.11 1.03 9.62
C VAL A 49 1.80 0.86 8.85
N GLY A 50 0.72 0.58 9.57
CA GLY A 50 -0.54 0.15 9.00
C GLY A 50 -0.44 -1.27 8.43
N GLY A 51 0.43 -2.12 9.03
CA GLY A 51 0.72 -3.47 8.55
C GLY A 51 -0.40 -4.49 8.77
N ALA A 52 -1.53 -4.06 9.33
CA ALA A 52 -2.69 -4.88 9.63
C ALA A 52 -2.31 -6.19 10.36
N THR A 53 -2.77 -7.34 9.88
CA THR A 53 -2.46 -8.65 10.47
C THR A 53 -1.06 -9.20 10.11
N GLY A 54 -0.19 -8.36 9.52
CA GLY A 54 1.20 -8.72 9.21
C GLY A 54 1.40 -9.44 7.89
N VAL A 55 0.63 -9.09 6.84
CA VAL A 55 0.71 -9.73 5.52
C VAL A 55 2.12 -9.62 4.92
N TYR A 56 2.78 -8.48 5.07
CA TYR A 56 4.18 -8.29 4.65
C TYR A 56 5.17 -8.53 5.80
N ALA A 57 4.75 -8.30 7.05
CA ALA A 57 5.61 -8.53 8.21
C ALA A 57 6.09 -9.98 8.31
N ARG A 58 5.20 -10.96 8.08
CA ARG A 58 5.55 -12.39 8.12
C ARG A 58 6.68 -12.75 7.15
N PRO A 59 6.54 -12.55 5.81
CA PRO A 59 7.61 -12.91 4.87
C PRO A 59 8.89 -12.10 5.07
N LEU A 60 8.81 -10.88 5.60
CA LEU A 60 10.00 -10.10 5.98
C LEU A 60 10.73 -10.70 7.17
N ALA A 61 10.00 -11.17 8.19
CA ALA A 61 10.59 -11.87 9.33
C ALA A 61 11.20 -13.21 8.91
N GLU A 62 10.52 -13.98 8.06
CA GLU A 62 11.03 -15.22 7.45
C GLU A 62 12.31 -14.98 6.61
N ALA A 63 12.42 -13.81 5.97
CA ALA A 63 13.63 -13.37 5.26
C ALA A 63 14.76 -12.89 6.20
N GLY A 64 14.56 -12.92 7.52
CA GLY A 64 15.58 -12.61 8.54
C GLY A 64 15.62 -11.14 8.98
N HIS A 65 14.61 -10.33 8.64
CA HIS A 65 14.47 -8.97 9.18
C HIS A 65 13.86 -8.98 10.58
N ARG A 66 14.13 -7.94 11.36
CA ARG A 66 13.43 -7.65 12.62
C ARG A 66 12.28 -6.72 12.30
N VAL A 67 11.07 -7.25 12.34
CA VAL A 67 9.87 -6.51 11.93
C VAL A 67 9.08 -6.04 13.15
N HIS A 68 8.65 -4.78 13.11
CA HIS A 68 7.76 -4.20 14.09
C HIS A 68 6.56 -3.59 13.39
N VAL A 69 5.37 -4.11 13.69
CA VAL A 69 4.10 -3.63 13.13
C VAL A 69 3.52 -2.55 14.03
N ILE A 70 3.10 -1.44 13.45
CA ILE A 70 2.37 -0.36 14.13
C ILE A 70 1.04 -0.18 13.40
N ASP A 71 -0.08 -0.46 14.08
CA ASP A 71 -1.40 -0.41 13.46
C ASP A 71 -2.42 0.22 14.43
N PRO A 72 -3.39 1.03 13.99
CA PRO A 72 -4.38 1.64 14.88
C PRO A 72 -5.45 0.67 15.40
N VAL A 73 -5.56 -0.54 14.83
CA VAL A 73 -6.58 -1.54 15.18
C VAL A 73 -5.99 -2.58 16.14
N PRO A 74 -6.47 -2.67 17.42
CA PRO A 74 -5.91 -3.58 18.40
C PRO A 74 -5.94 -5.06 18.01
N GLU A 75 -6.99 -5.50 17.30
CA GLU A 75 -7.13 -6.88 16.81
C GLU A 75 -6.06 -7.21 15.75
N HIS A 76 -5.70 -6.25 14.91
CA HIS A 76 -4.60 -6.38 13.94
C HIS A 76 -3.26 -6.54 14.66
N VAL A 77 -3.02 -5.68 15.66
CA VAL A 77 -1.80 -5.72 16.49
C VAL A 77 -1.66 -7.08 17.20
N ALA A 78 -2.76 -7.58 17.78
CA ALA A 78 -2.77 -8.90 18.43
C ALA A 78 -2.44 -10.02 17.42
N ALA A 79 -3.01 -9.97 16.21
CA ALA A 79 -2.77 -10.96 15.17
C ALA A 79 -1.33 -10.88 14.62
N ALA A 80 -0.80 -9.69 14.38
CA ALA A 80 0.57 -9.48 13.92
C ALA A 80 1.59 -9.89 14.97
N GLY A 81 1.37 -9.53 16.25
CA GLY A 81 2.24 -9.90 17.36
C GLY A 81 2.29 -11.40 17.69
N ALA A 82 1.34 -12.19 17.16
CA ALA A 82 1.36 -13.64 17.26
C ALA A 82 2.23 -14.32 16.19
N LEU A 83 2.80 -13.56 15.24
CA LEU A 83 3.69 -14.07 14.20
C LEU A 83 5.11 -14.24 14.73
N ASP A 84 5.77 -15.33 14.36
CA ASP A 84 7.16 -15.57 14.74
C ASP A 84 8.09 -14.48 14.17
N GLY A 85 8.94 -13.89 15.03
CA GLY A 85 9.91 -12.87 14.65
C GLY A 85 9.30 -11.46 14.40
N VAL A 86 8.02 -11.27 14.70
CA VAL A 86 7.32 -9.99 14.59
C VAL A 86 6.95 -9.47 15.98
N THR A 87 7.15 -8.17 16.19
CA THR A 87 6.58 -7.44 17.34
C THR A 87 5.52 -6.47 16.84
N ALA A 88 4.55 -6.10 17.68
CA ALA A 88 3.49 -5.19 17.25
C ALA A 88 3.00 -4.30 18.40
N GLU A 89 2.58 -3.08 18.07
CA GLU A 89 1.95 -2.15 19.02
C GLU A 89 0.91 -1.26 18.33
N VAL A 90 -0.01 -0.73 19.13
CA VAL A 90 -1.04 0.21 18.65
C VAL A 90 -0.41 1.58 18.43
N GLY A 91 -0.65 2.18 17.24
CA GLY A 91 -0.14 3.52 16.94
C GLY A 91 -0.78 4.16 15.72
N ASP A 92 -0.45 5.43 15.50
CA ASP A 92 -0.92 6.24 14.36
C ASP A 92 0.27 6.60 13.48
N ALA A 93 0.14 6.48 12.17
CA ALA A 93 1.19 6.78 11.20
C ALA A 93 1.66 8.25 11.27
N ARG A 94 0.84 9.16 11.79
CA ARG A 94 1.13 10.60 11.91
C ARG A 94 1.90 10.97 13.18
N ASP A 95 2.01 10.02 14.13
CA ASP A 95 2.71 10.18 15.41
C ASP A 95 3.19 8.80 15.87
N LEU A 96 4.31 8.37 15.31
CA LEU A 96 4.85 7.02 15.56
C LEU A 96 5.48 6.92 16.96
N PRO A 97 5.15 5.88 17.76
CA PRO A 97 5.69 5.66 19.10
C PRO A 97 7.14 5.16 19.06
N GLU A 98 7.91 5.65 18.12
CA GLU A 98 9.28 5.24 17.84
C GLU A 98 10.27 6.40 17.96
N ARG A 99 11.50 6.08 18.38
CA ARG A 99 12.58 7.07 18.50
C ARG A 99 13.10 7.46 17.11
N ASP A 100 13.65 8.68 17.03
CA ASP A 100 14.34 9.15 15.82
C ASP A 100 15.46 8.19 15.43
N ALA A 101 15.61 7.96 14.13
CA ALA A 101 16.68 7.16 13.55
C ALA A 101 16.81 5.73 14.14
N SER A 102 15.70 5.15 14.59
CA SER A 102 15.68 3.83 15.24
C SER A 102 15.54 2.66 14.26
N ALA A 103 15.10 2.90 13.01
CA ALA A 103 14.83 1.87 12.02
C ALA A 103 15.73 1.98 10.77
N ASP A 104 15.91 0.89 10.05
CA ASP A 104 16.61 0.84 8.77
C ASP A 104 15.67 1.15 7.61
N ALA A 105 14.40 0.80 7.76
CA ALA A 105 13.34 1.08 6.79
C ALA A 105 11.98 1.26 7.47
N ALA A 106 11.09 2.02 6.83
CA ALA A 106 9.68 2.14 7.20
C ALA A 106 8.79 1.91 5.99
N LEU A 107 7.73 1.13 6.18
CA LEU A 107 6.73 0.82 5.19
C LEU A 107 5.42 1.50 5.59
N LEU A 108 4.81 2.25 4.66
CA LEU A 108 3.50 2.89 4.77
C LEU A 108 2.56 2.22 3.75
N LEU A 109 2.35 0.91 3.86
CA LEU A 109 1.63 0.14 2.84
C LEU A 109 0.09 0.17 2.99
N GLY A 110 -0.40 0.83 4.04
CA GLY A 110 -1.83 0.97 4.33
C GLY A 110 -2.29 2.40 4.61
N PRO A 111 -1.58 3.19 5.40
CA PRO A 111 -2.14 4.40 6.00
C PRO A 111 -2.40 5.53 4.99
N LEU A 112 -1.59 5.72 3.95
CA LEU A 112 -1.66 6.90 3.09
C LEU A 112 -2.99 7.08 2.38
N TYR A 113 -3.61 6.01 1.93
CA TYR A 113 -4.93 6.11 1.29
C TYR A 113 -6.09 6.18 2.28
N HIS A 114 -5.85 5.97 3.57
CA HIS A 114 -6.84 6.18 4.63
C HIS A 114 -6.77 7.57 5.29
N LEU A 115 -5.87 8.43 4.82
CA LEU A 115 -5.71 9.80 5.26
C LEU A 115 -6.20 10.76 4.15
N PRO A 116 -7.48 11.20 4.18
CA PRO A 116 -8.04 12.06 3.11
C PRO A 116 -7.35 13.43 3.03
N ASP A 117 -6.92 13.97 4.18
CA ASP A 117 -6.26 15.25 4.23
C ASP A 117 -4.78 15.16 3.84
N ARG A 118 -4.36 15.97 2.89
CA ARG A 118 -2.97 16.01 2.42
C ARG A 118 -1.97 16.29 3.54
N ALA A 119 -2.33 17.18 4.48
CA ALA A 119 -1.48 17.49 5.63
C ALA A 119 -1.19 16.26 6.50
N ASP A 120 -2.18 15.39 6.69
CA ASP A 120 -2.06 14.14 7.43
C ASP A 120 -1.15 13.14 6.68
N ARG A 121 -1.27 13.03 5.36
CA ARG A 121 -0.39 12.17 4.56
C ARG A 121 1.06 12.65 4.61
N VAL A 122 1.29 13.95 4.47
CA VAL A 122 2.63 14.53 4.62
C VAL A 122 3.17 14.34 6.05
N ALA A 123 2.32 14.40 7.08
CA ALA A 123 2.72 14.09 8.45
C ALA A 123 3.17 12.63 8.60
N ALA A 124 2.44 11.67 8.00
CA ALA A 124 2.83 10.26 8.00
C ALA A 124 4.17 10.03 7.28
N TRP A 125 4.40 10.65 6.13
CA TRP A 125 5.70 10.62 5.45
C TRP A 125 6.82 11.21 6.30
N ARG A 126 6.54 12.32 7.01
CA ARG A 126 7.52 13.00 7.89
C ARG A 126 7.87 12.15 9.10
N GLU A 127 6.90 11.48 9.72
CA GLU A 127 7.14 10.56 10.81
C GLU A 127 7.96 9.33 10.35
N ALA A 128 7.62 8.74 9.20
CA ALA A 128 8.44 7.68 8.62
C ALA A 128 9.88 8.15 8.35
N ALA A 129 10.06 9.37 7.85
CA ALA A 129 11.40 9.95 7.68
C ALA A 129 12.12 10.17 9.01
N ARG A 130 11.43 10.60 10.08
CA ARG A 130 12.00 10.81 11.40
C ARG A 130 12.56 9.53 12.01
N VAL A 131 11.78 8.45 11.95
CA VAL A 131 12.12 7.17 12.62
C VAL A 131 13.17 6.35 11.86
N VAL A 132 13.29 6.53 10.54
CA VAL A 132 14.31 5.86 9.73
C VAL A 132 15.66 6.57 9.90
N ARG A 133 16.75 5.82 9.99
CA ARG A 133 18.13 6.40 10.08
C ARG A 133 18.52 7.16 8.80
N PRO A 134 19.50 8.09 8.86
CA PRO A 134 20.04 8.72 7.66
C PRO A 134 20.43 7.69 6.59
N GLY A 135 20.03 7.93 5.33
CA GLY A 135 20.24 7.01 4.20
C GLY A 135 19.29 5.82 4.15
N GLY A 136 18.49 5.59 5.20
CA GLY A 136 17.50 4.51 5.23
C GLY A 136 16.32 4.73 4.28
N VAL A 137 15.49 3.71 4.12
CA VAL A 137 14.45 3.64 3.08
C VAL A 137 13.07 3.84 3.67
N VAL A 138 12.22 4.60 2.96
CA VAL A 138 10.79 4.68 3.20
C VAL A 138 10.06 4.24 1.93
N VAL A 139 9.07 3.36 2.09
CA VAL A 139 8.20 2.90 0.99
C VAL A 139 6.75 3.16 1.36
N GLY A 140 6.03 3.90 0.52
CA GLY A 140 4.61 4.15 0.72
C GLY A 140 3.78 3.61 -0.43
N ALA A 141 2.63 2.97 -0.10
CA ALA A 141 1.65 2.52 -1.07
C ALA A 141 0.47 3.47 -1.15
N VAL A 142 -0.01 3.70 -2.35
CA VAL A 142 -1.22 4.48 -2.61
C VAL A 142 -2.09 3.79 -3.67
N ILE A 143 -3.40 4.07 -3.63
CA ILE A 143 -4.34 3.64 -4.66
C ILE A 143 -4.37 4.70 -5.77
N SER A 144 -4.29 4.26 -7.02
CA SER A 144 -4.34 5.16 -8.19
C SER A 144 -5.71 5.85 -8.30
N ARG A 145 -5.70 7.14 -8.68
CA ARG A 145 -6.88 7.96 -8.97
C ARG A 145 -7.88 7.28 -9.91
N PHE A 146 -7.36 6.46 -10.80
CA PHE A 146 -8.15 5.83 -11.86
C PHE A 146 -8.63 4.40 -11.49
N ALA A 147 -8.24 3.87 -10.33
CA ALA A 147 -8.52 2.49 -9.94
C ALA A 147 -10.03 2.19 -9.88
N SER A 148 -10.85 3.09 -9.29
CA SER A 148 -12.31 2.90 -9.23
C SER A 148 -12.97 2.82 -10.60
N LEU A 149 -12.53 3.64 -11.56
CA LEU A 149 -13.05 3.59 -12.93
C LEU A 149 -12.80 2.23 -13.56
N ILE A 150 -11.55 1.77 -13.48
CA ILE A 150 -11.14 0.51 -14.12
C ILE A 150 -11.81 -0.68 -13.44
N ASP A 151 -11.81 -0.71 -12.10
CA ASP A 151 -12.43 -1.77 -11.30
C ASP A 151 -13.94 -1.83 -11.51
N GLY A 152 -14.58 -0.66 -11.60
CA GLY A 152 -16.01 -0.55 -11.89
C GLY A 152 -16.41 -1.11 -13.24
N VAL A 153 -15.58 -0.91 -14.28
CA VAL A 153 -15.78 -1.55 -15.58
C VAL A 153 -15.57 -3.05 -15.49
N ALA A 154 -14.45 -3.48 -14.88
CA ALA A 154 -14.11 -4.89 -14.79
C ALA A 154 -15.13 -5.73 -14.00
N LYS A 155 -15.74 -5.14 -12.96
CA LYS A 155 -16.72 -5.80 -12.07
C LYS A 155 -18.18 -5.48 -12.40
N GLY A 156 -18.44 -4.61 -13.38
CA GLY A 156 -19.79 -4.24 -13.78
C GLY A 156 -20.53 -3.31 -12.80
N TYR A 157 -19.84 -2.62 -11.90
CA TYR A 157 -20.44 -1.77 -10.86
C TYR A 157 -21.13 -0.53 -11.42
N PHE A 158 -20.84 -0.13 -12.64
CA PHE A 158 -21.50 1.01 -13.30
C PHE A 158 -22.99 0.81 -13.60
N ALA A 159 -23.51 -0.41 -13.45
CA ALA A 159 -24.95 -0.63 -13.44
C ALA A 159 -25.65 0.03 -12.22
N GLU A 160 -24.89 0.37 -11.18
CA GLU A 160 -25.40 0.95 -9.94
C GLU A 160 -25.13 2.47 -9.91
N PRO A 161 -26.18 3.33 -9.92
CA PRO A 161 -26.01 4.79 -9.95
C PRO A 161 -25.19 5.35 -8.78
N GLY A 162 -25.26 4.72 -7.61
CA GLY A 162 -24.46 5.09 -6.44
C GLY A 162 -22.96 4.97 -6.68
N PHE A 163 -22.51 3.93 -7.39
CA PHE A 163 -21.11 3.73 -7.74
C PHE A 163 -20.61 4.78 -8.73
N VAL A 164 -21.42 5.20 -9.69
CA VAL A 164 -21.09 6.29 -10.64
C VAL A 164 -20.71 7.56 -9.89
N SER A 165 -21.49 7.93 -8.86
CA SER A 165 -21.23 9.13 -8.06
C SER A 165 -19.93 9.04 -7.25
N ILE A 166 -19.57 7.84 -6.79
CA ILE A 166 -18.29 7.58 -6.09
C ILE A 166 -17.12 7.78 -7.06
N VAL A 167 -17.20 7.20 -8.25
CA VAL A 167 -16.15 7.31 -9.28
C VAL A 167 -15.98 8.75 -9.75
N ASP A 168 -17.07 9.47 -10.01
CA ASP A 168 -17.04 10.88 -10.43
C ASP A 168 -16.26 11.75 -9.41
N ARG A 169 -16.54 11.56 -8.13
CA ARG A 169 -15.82 12.23 -7.05
C ARG A 169 -14.35 11.80 -6.99
N ALA A 170 -14.08 10.51 -7.01
CA ALA A 170 -12.72 9.99 -6.97
C ALA A 170 -11.87 10.54 -8.12
N LEU A 171 -12.42 10.65 -9.32
CA LEU A 171 -11.74 11.25 -10.48
C LEU A 171 -11.52 12.75 -10.31
N GLY A 172 -12.48 13.48 -9.70
CA GLY A 172 -12.43 14.94 -9.54
C GLY A 172 -11.42 15.38 -8.46
N ASP A 173 -11.58 14.89 -7.23
CA ASP A 173 -10.82 15.36 -6.07
C ASP A 173 -10.02 14.27 -5.35
N GLY A 174 -10.07 13.03 -5.81
CA GLY A 174 -9.39 11.88 -5.21
C GLY A 174 -10.15 11.22 -4.06
N VAL A 175 -11.27 11.76 -3.63
CA VAL A 175 -12.01 11.23 -2.49
C VAL A 175 -12.96 10.12 -2.94
N HIS A 176 -12.55 8.88 -2.67
CA HIS A 176 -13.41 7.72 -2.79
C HIS A 176 -14.18 7.56 -1.47
N ARG A 177 -15.46 7.88 -1.46
CA ARG A 177 -16.30 7.81 -0.26
C ARG A 177 -17.41 6.80 -0.45
N ASN A 178 -17.34 5.72 0.30
CA ASN A 178 -18.40 4.75 0.46
C ASN A 178 -18.82 4.72 1.94
N ASP A 179 -20.11 4.88 2.20
CA ASP A 179 -20.69 4.90 3.55
C ASP A 179 -20.78 3.49 4.20
N GLY A 180 -20.22 2.48 3.54
CA GLY A 180 -20.23 1.11 4.00
C GLY A 180 -21.49 0.33 3.63
N SER A 181 -22.49 0.96 2.97
CA SER A 181 -23.73 0.31 2.54
C SER A 181 -23.48 -0.80 1.52
N VAL A 182 -22.45 -0.64 0.67
CA VAL A 182 -22.04 -1.64 -0.33
C VAL A 182 -20.57 -1.98 -0.15
N ARG A 183 -20.31 -3.04 0.61
CA ARG A 183 -18.95 -3.47 0.99
C ARG A 183 -18.00 -3.67 -0.19
N GLN A 184 -18.48 -4.20 -1.30
CA GLN A 184 -17.68 -4.51 -2.48
C GLN A 184 -17.12 -3.28 -3.21
N TRP A 185 -17.58 -2.06 -2.86
CA TRP A 185 -17.12 -0.81 -3.44
C TRP A 185 -15.94 -0.19 -2.70
N PHE A 186 -15.29 -0.93 -1.82
CA PHE A 186 -14.22 -0.49 -0.93
C PHE A 186 -14.74 0.45 0.17
N THR A 187 -13.86 0.90 1.05
CA THR A 187 -14.17 1.87 2.11
C THR A 187 -13.82 3.29 1.68
N SER A 188 -14.06 4.28 2.56
CA SER A 188 -13.63 5.64 2.33
C SER A 188 -12.10 5.73 2.26
N ALA A 189 -11.58 6.34 1.20
CA ALA A 189 -10.15 6.44 0.94
C ALA A 189 -9.82 7.66 0.07
N TYR A 190 -8.54 8.04 0.02
CA TYR A 190 -8.00 8.98 -0.94
C TYR A 190 -7.25 8.24 -2.04
N PHE A 191 -7.62 8.48 -3.28
CA PHE A 191 -7.01 7.91 -4.47
C PHE A 191 -6.09 8.96 -5.10
N HIS A 192 -4.82 8.63 -5.19
CA HIS A 192 -3.77 9.57 -5.59
C HIS A 192 -3.63 9.70 -7.11
N HIS A 193 -3.48 10.92 -7.58
CA HIS A 193 -2.89 11.14 -8.90
C HIS A 193 -1.44 10.63 -8.89
N PRO A 194 -0.90 10.06 -9.99
CA PRO A 194 0.41 9.40 -9.98
C PRO A 194 1.60 10.23 -9.52
N ASP A 195 1.54 11.55 -9.60
CA ASP A 195 2.59 12.48 -9.17
C ASP A 195 2.48 12.94 -7.71
N GLU A 196 1.29 12.79 -7.09
CA GLU A 196 1.03 13.28 -5.73
C GLU A 196 1.89 12.61 -4.66
N PRO A 197 2.05 11.26 -4.62
CA PRO A 197 2.77 10.61 -3.53
C PRO A 197 4.27 10.96 -3.54
N ALA A 198 4.85 11.19 -4.72
CA ALA A 198 6.22 11.68 -4.82
C ALA A 198 6.35 13.11 -4.29
N ALA A 199 5.40 14.00 -4.62
CA ALA A 199 5.38 15.38 -4.13
C ALA A 199 5.22 15.43 -2.60
N GLU A 200 4.38 14.57 -2.01
CA GLU A 200 4.18 14.47 -0.57
C GLU A 200 5.45 13.98 0.16
N ALA A 201 6.12 12.97 -0.39
CA ALA A 201 7.38 12.46 0.17
C ALA A 201 8.50 13.52 0.13
N LEU A 202 8.61 14.28 -0.97
CA LEU A 202 9.56 15.39 -1.10
C LEU A 202 9.26 16.51 -0.09
N GLU A 203 8.00 16.89 0.09
CA GLU A 203 7.59 17.89 1.08
C GLU A 203 7.89 17.45 2.52
N ALA A 204 7.86 16.15 2.78
CA ALA A 204 8.25 15.57 4.06
C ALA A 204 9.77 15.56 4.31
N GLY A 205 10.58 16.03 3.34
CA GLY A 205 12.04 16.11 3.43
C GLY A 205 12.78 14.85 3.00
N LEU A 206 12.09 13.90 2.38
CA LEU A 206 12.70 12.71 1.79
C LEU A 206 13.38 13.05 0.45
N THR A 207 14.32 12.22 0.04
CA THR A 207 15.13 12.41 -1.18
C THR A 207 15.17 11.14 -2.03
N GLY A 208 15.68 11.22 -3.25
CA GLY A 208 15.80 10.05 -4.13
C GLY A 208 14.45 9.40 -4.41
N VAL A 209 13.40 10.22 -4.48
CA VAL A 209 12.01 9.77 -4.62
C VAL A 209 11.74 9.24 -6.02
N ARG A 210 11.16 8.05 -6.11
CA ARG A 210 10.60 7.50 -7.35
C ARG A 210 9.30 6.78 -7.07
N THR A 211 8.35 6.86 -8.00
CA THR A 211 7.09 6.12 -7.95
C THR A 211 7.09 5.04 -9.03
N VAL A 212 6.59 3.84 -8.65
CA VAL A 212 6.49 2.70 -9.55
C VAL A 212 5.07 2.13 -9.56
N ALA A 213 4.65 1.63 -10.71
CA ALA A 213 3.41 0.89 -10.86
C ALA A 213 3.54 -0.50 -10.21
N VAL A 214 2.55 -0.90 -9.44
CA VAL A 214 2.51 -2.24 -8.85
C VAL A 214 2.08 -3.25 -9.90
N GLU A 215 0.83 -3.24 -10.32
CA GLU A 215 0.27 -4.21 -11.26
C GLU A 215 0.43 -3.78 -12.72
N GLY A 216 0.65 -2.48 -12.96
CA GLY A 216 0.55 -1.90 -14.31
C GLY A 216 -0.81 -2.23 -14.95
N PRO A 217 -0.91 -2.29 -16.28
CA PRO A 217 -2.19 -2.57 -16.95
C PRO A 217 -2.63 -4.04 -16.87
N VAL A 218 -1.78 -4.94 -16.35
CA VAL A 218 -2.03 -6.40 -16.39
C VAL A 218 -3.23 -6.81 -15.52
N TRP A 219 -3.50 -6.08 -14.43
CA TRP A 219 -4.64 -6.39 -13.56
C TRP A 219 -6.00 -6.27 -14.26
N MET A 220 -6.08 -5.54 -15.37
CA MET A 220 -7.29 -5.38 -16.17
C MET A 220 -7.65 -6.63 -17.02
N THR A 221 -6.76 -7.63 -17.08
CA THR A 221 -6.97 -8.82 -17.93
C THR A 221 -7.90 -9.87 -17.32
N GLY A 222 -8.43 -9.62 -16.11
CA GLY A 222 -9.47 -10.45 -15.50
C GLY A 222 -9.07 -11.92 -15.33
N PRO A 223 -9.89 -12.87 -15.79
CA PRO A 223 -9.66 -14.31 -15.64
C PRO A 223 -8.32 -14.80 -16.21
N ARG A 224 -7.83 -14.16 -17.29
CA ARG A 224 -6.52 -14.50 -17.86
C ARG A 224 -5.37 -14.30 -16.90
N LEU A 225 -5.44 -13.29 -16.03
CA LEU A 225 -4.46 -13.08 -14.98
C LEU A 225 -4.40 -14.28 -14.02
N THR A 226 -5.56 -14.82 -13.63
CA THR A 226 -5.62 -16.00 -12.75
C THR A 226 -4.92 -17.22 -13.37
N GLU A 227 -5.10 -17.44 -14.67
CA GLU A 227 -4.41 -18.51 -15.39
C GLU A 227 -2.88 -18.31 -15.39
N PHE A 228 -2.40 -17.08 -15.61
CA PHE A 228 -0.97 -16.76 -15.54
C PHE A 228 -0.38 -16.98 -14.15
N LEU A 229 -1.10 -16.57 -13.11
CA LEU A 229 -0.65 -16.71 -11.72
C LEU A 229 -0.66 -18.18 -11.22
N ALA A 230 -1.38 -19.06 -11.89
CA ALA A 230 -1.37 -20.50 -11.60
C ALA A 230 -0.11 -21.21 -12.10
N ASP A 231 0.61 -20.65 -13.09
CA ASP A 231 1.86 -21.17 -13.61
C ASP A 231 3.06 -20.36 -13.09
N PRO A 232 3.93 -20.91 -12.22
CA PRO A 232 5.07 -20.18 -11.68
C PRO A 232 6.03 -19.64 -12.75
N ARG A 233 6.20 -20.34 -13.87
CA ARG A 233 7.05 -19.88 -14.98
C ARG A 233 6.45 -18.66 -15.67
N LEU A 234 5.17 -18.68 -15.97
CA LEU A 234 4.48 -17.54 -16.58
C LEU A 234 4.44 -16.35 -15.62
N THR A 235 4.22 -16.61 -14.34
CA THR A 235 4.30 -15.58 -13.28
C THR A 235 5.67 -14.91 -13.28
N GLY A 236 6.76 -15.68 -13.31
CA GLY A 236 8.13 -15.15 -13.35
C GLY A 236 8.36 -14.25 -14.60
N VAL A 237 7.96 -14.72 -15.77
CA VAL A 237 8.07 -13.91 -17.01
C VAL A 237 7.27 -12.61 -16.92
N MET A 238 6.05 -12.67 -16.40
CA MET A 238 5.21 -11.48 -16.23
C MET A 238 5.84 -10.47 -15.26
N LEU A 239 6.35 -10.92 -14.11
CA LEU A 239 7.03 -10.05 -13.16
C LEU A 239 8.26 -9.39 -13.78
N ASP A 240 9.06 -10.12 -14.55
CA ASP A 240 10.23 -9.56 -15.26
C ASP A 240 9.86 -8.50 -16.30
N MET A 241 8.75 -8.69 -17.01
CA MET A 241 8.26 -7.69 -17.96
C MET A 241 7.71 -6.45 -17.26
N LEU A 242 6.97 -6.64 -16.15
CA LEU A 242 6.45 -5.53 -15.35
C LEU A 242 7.56 -4.67 -14.76
N ARG A 243 8.67 -5.26 -14.32
CA ARG A 243 9.86 -4.50 -13.84
C ARG A 243 10.42 -3.55 -14.89
N ARG A 244 10.31 -3.88 -16.19
CA ARG A 244 10.85 -3.04 -17.27
C ARG A 244 10.03 -1.79 -17.57
N ILE A 245 8.79 -1.76 -17.08
CA ILE A 245 7.86 -0.66 -17.34
C ILE A 245 7.31 -0.05 -16.04
N GLU A 246 7.83 -0.47 -14.87
CA GLU A 246 7.27 -0.09 -13.58
C GLU A 246 7.35 1.42 -13.28
N ASP A 247 8.33 2.12 -13.84
CA ASP A 247 8.55 3.56 -13.66
C ASP A 247 8.19 4.40 -14.88
N GLU A 248 7.62 3.77 -15.92
CA GLU A 248 7.16 4.46 -17.12
C GLU A 248 5.95 5.36 -16.79
N PRO A 249 6.04 6.69 -16.96
CA PRO A 249 4.98 7.61 -16.56
C PRO A 249 3.61 7.30 -17.17
N SER A 250 3.58 6.81 -18.41
CA SER A 250 2.35 6.40 -19.10
C SER A 250 1.69 5.15 -18.50
N VAL A 251 2.41 4.36 -17.71
CA VAL A 251 1.94 3.13 -17.07
C VAL A 251 1.43 3.37 -15.66
N LEU A 252 1.95 4.39 -14.95
CA LEU A 252 1.57 4.66 -13.57
C LEU A 252 0.06 4.81 -13.40
N GLY A 253 -0.60 5.57 -14.27
CA GLY A 253 -2.05 5.75 -14.21
C GLY A 253 -2.87 4.51 -14.59
N ALA A 254 -2.28 3.51 -15.23
CA ALA A 254 -2.94 2.25 -15.58
C ALA A 254 -2.84 1.19 -14.47
N SER A 255 -2.06 1.43 -13.42
CA SER A 255 -1.95 0.55 -12.26
C SER A 255 -3.07 0.80 -11.25
N GLY A 256 -3.51 -0.24 -10.55
CA GLY A 256 -4.43 -0.12 -9.42
C GLY A 256 -3.75 0.53 -8.21
N HIS A 257 -2.50 0.12 -7.95
CA HIS A 257 -1.69 0.65 -6.85
C HIS A 257 -0.35 1.17 -7.36
N LEU A 258 0.21 2.13 -6.60
CA LEU A 258 1.53 2.69 -6.82
C LEU A 258 2.36 2.54 -5.55
N LEU A 259 3.65 2.30 -5.70
CA LEU A 259 4.62 2.37 -4.61
C LEU A 259 5.56 3.56 -4.84
N THR A 260 5.67 4.41 -3.83
CA THR A 260 6.66 5.48 -3.81
C THR A 260 7.80 5.12 -2.87
N ILE A 261 9.00 5.07 -3.40
CA ILE A 261 10.23 4.72 -2.72
C ILE A 261 11.04 6.00 -2.52
N ALA A 262 11.47 6.22 -1.31
CA ALA A 262 12.24 7.41 -0.94
C ALA A 262 13.33 7.07 0.09
N ARG A 263 14.24 8.00 0.32
CA ARG A 263 15.31 7.86 1.31
C ARG A 263 15.34 9.05 2.26
N ARG A 264 15.63 8.78 3.54
CA ARG A 264 15.99 9.86 4.45
C ARG A 264 17.32 10.46 3.99
N HIS A 265 17.39 11.79 3.99
CA HIS A 265 18.65 12.50 3.70
C HIS A 265 19.77 12.00 4.63
N ALA A 266 21.01 11.89 4.10
CA ALA A 266 22.20 11.43 4.83
C ALA A 266 22.64 12.42 5.91
#